data_cb5a0433d051d484867019c70ae94d21
#
_entry.id   cb5a0433d051d484867019c70ae94d21
#
_cell.length_a   1.000
_cell.length_b   1.000
_cell.length_c   1.000
_cell.angle_alpha   90.00
_cell.angle_beta   90.00
_cell.angle_gamma   90.00
#
_symmetry.space_group_name_H-M   'P 1'
#
loop_
_entity.id
_entity.type
_entity.pdbx_description
1 polymer ?
#
loop_
_entity_poly.entity_id
_entity_poly.type
_entity_poly.pdbx_seq_one_letter_code
_entity_poly.pdbx_strand_id
1 'polypeptide(L)'
;MAKASSIAGTVMKEPGSQPLKKVLVQVVAEDQKQGGNYTASTDADGHFHIENVLPGRYRLYLEKTGLVGVNGRGLKSDVNVLTVQAGQSVEDLLFRMLPTAIISGRMTDEEGDPMSGVRVIALRKKPGKATRETAGSEATNDLGEYRLAGLFPGQYWIAAMPPPDFRDYERQQEKSPQGDNKGDMQPDNRYVTTYYPGTYDGTQASAVTLKAGDEMPVNLTLAPARTYRVRGIVTGIMVAQKPTVELIPKAGDSIRSSEVGPDGQFEVLGVAPGSYLVRASAGMDSQPLTAHQDINVVAADVEGLKLSPLPSFRLSGRLQIEGSASGELSQYSVNLRVPDDPGFFLSQNFFGTSAPVDRLGNFEWKDVIPGNYIVQLFGADVQSNFYLKSVTLGGRDVATGFTANGPATLDLLVSSKGGTIEGAVVEKEKDVNIDHVDNDHPAPNATVVAVPEEKYRKLPDHFGLGSTDQHGRFTIRGVAPGSYTLFAWQDLEEGVYRDPDFLKSQEANGTAVKVEEGSHQKLELRLSPAGEEWR
;
A
#
# COMPACT_ATOMS: atom_id res chain seq x y z
N MET A 1 38.01 -18.92 -15.45
CA MET A 1 37.58 -17.56 -15.07
C MET A 1 36.26 -17.30 -15.75
N ALA A 2 35.21 -16.97 -15.02
CA ALA A 2 33.93 -16.57 -15.60
C ALA A 2 34.18 -15.32 -16.46
N LYS A 3 33.63 -15.31 -17.69
CA LYS A 3 33.78 -14.17 -18.60
C LYS A 3 33.05 -12.98 -17.96
N ALA A 4 33.73 -11.85 -17.78
CA ALA A 4 33.16 -10.65 -17.18
C ALA A 4 31.98 -10.14 -18.04
N SER A 5 30.92 -9.70 -17.38
CA SER A 5 29.74 -9.12 -18.01
C SER A 5 29.71 -7.62 -17.77
N SER A 6 28.96 -6.88 -18.57
CA SER A 6 28.78 -5.44 -18.43
C SER A 6 27.31 -5.05 -18.46
N ILE A 7 26.99 -3.90 -17.84
CA ILE A 7 25.67 -3.27 -17.86
C ILE A 7 25.85 -1.82 -18.30
N ALA A 8 25.13 -1.41 -19.34
CA ALA A 8 25.15 -0.03 -19.83
C ALA A 8 23.73 0.46 -20.14
N GLY A 9 23.54 1.76 -20.05
CA GLY A 9 22.25 2.37 -20.34
C GLY A 9 22.26 3.88 -20.25
N THR A 10 21.08 4.46 -20.42
CA THR A 10 20.86 5.90 -20.43
C THR A 10 19.79 6.27 -19.44
N VAL A 11 19.96 7.38 -18.75
CA VAL A 11 18.94 7.95 -17.84
C VAL A 11 18.44 9.28 -18.41
N MET A 12 17.12 9.37 -18.58
CA MET A 12 16.45 10.53 -19.16
C MET A 12 15.50 11.17 -18.16
N LYS A 13 15.31 12.49 -18.27
CA LYS A 13 14.29 13.23 -17.53
C LYS A 13 13.02 13.32 -18.37
N GLU A 14 11.89 13.00 -17.76
CA GLU A 14 10.55 13.22 -18.33
C GLU A 14 9.81 14.34 -17.57
N PRO A 15 8.89 15.06 -18.24
CA PRO A 15 8.72 15.10 -19.70
C PRO A 15 9.88 15.82 -20.39
N GLY A 16 10.08 15.49 -21.67
CA GLY A 16 11.05 16.19 -22.53
C GLY A 16 12.26 15.39 -22.92
N SER A 17 12.40 14.14 -22.49
CA SER A 17 13.46 13.19 -22.85
C SER A 17 14.87 13.79 -22.84
N GLN A 18 15.18 14.58 -21.79
CA GLN A 18 16.50 15.19 -21.62
C GLN A 18 17.45 14.26 -20.87
N PRO A 19 18.70 14.10 -21.35
CA PRO A 19 19.67 13.26 -20.66
C PRO A 19 20.01 13.81 -19.26
N LEU A 20 20.13 12.91 -18.29
CA LEU A 20 20.40 13.24 -16.90
C LEU A 20 21.83 12.88 -16.49
N LYS A 21 22.66 13.88 -16.29
CA LYS A 21 24.02 13.73 -15.74
C LYS A 21 24.01 13.55 -14.22
N LYS A 22 25.02 12.84 -13.69
CA LYS A 22 25.23 12.66 -12.24
C LYS A 22 24.01 12.02 -11.54
N VAL A 23 23.40 11.04 -12.17
CA VAL A 23 22.46 10.13 -11.51
C VAL A 23 23.28 8.99 -10.94
N LEU A 24 23.12 8.69 -9.67
CA LEU A 24 23.71 7.50 -9.07
C LEU A 24 22.88 6.29 -9.47
N VAL A 25 23.48 5.37 -10.21
CA VAL A 25 22.90 4.08 -10.59
C VAL A 25 23.47 3.02 -9.66
N GLN A 26 22.61 2.33 -8.92
CA GLN A 26 23.00 1.25 -8.02
C GLN A 26 22.44 -0.06 -8.56
N VAL A 27 23.27 -1.08 -8.69
CA VAL A 27 22.92 -2.43 -9.12
C VAL A 27 23.20 -3.37 -7.95
N VAL A 28 22.15 -3.90 -7.35
CA VAL A 28 22.19 -4.71 -6.13
C VAL A 28 21.78 -6.13 -6.42
N ALA A 29 22.64 -7.10 -6.09
CA ALA A 29 22.32 -8.50 -6.28
C ALA A 29 21.15 -8.95 -5.38
N GLU A 30 20.21 -9.72 -5.93
CA GLU A 30 19.14 -10.36 -5.15
C GLU A 30 19.71 -11.44 -4.22
N ASP A 31 20.69 -12.20 -4.69
CA ASP A 31 21.48 -13.13 -3.87
C ASP A 31 22.90 -12.59 -3.68
N GLN A 32 23.16 -12.03 -2.51
CA GLN A 32 24.48 -11.47 -2.16
C GLN A 32 25.60 -12.52 -2.08
N LYS A 33 25.28 -13.82 -2.05
CA LYS A 33 26.27 -14.89 -2.06
C LYS A 33 26.77 -15.22 -3.46
N GLN A 34 25.98 -14.90 -4.49
CA GLN A 34 26.29 -15.20 -5.89
C GLN A 34 26.66 -13.96 -6.70
N GLY A 35 26.23 -12.77 -6.27
CA GLY A 35 26.46 -11.50 -6.97
C GLY A 35 27.12 -10.44 -6.08
N GLY A 36 27.50 -9.32 -6.69
CA GLY A 36 28.05 -8.13 -6.02
C GLY A 36 27.07 -6.96 -6.07
N ASN A 37 27.44 -5.87 -5.38
CA ASN A 37 26.78 -4.59 -5.52
C ASN A 37 27.68 -3.67 -6.34
N TYR A 38 27.12 -3.00 -7.32
CA TYR A 38 27.86 -2.14 -8.23
C TYR A 38 27.20 -0.76 -8.28
N THR A 39 28.00 0.26 -8.57
CA THR A 39 27.53 1.64 -8.71
C THR A 39 28.19 2.31 -9.89
N ALA A 40 27.46 3.18 -10.56
CA ALA A 40 27.97 4.08 -11.58
C ALA A 40 27.27 5.45 -11.46
N SER A 41 27.85 6.46 -12.07
CA SER A 41 27.23 7.78 -12.19
C SER A 41 27.10 8.14 -13.66
N THR A 42 25.95 8.69 -14.06
CA THR A 42 25.74 9.06 -15.47
C THR A 42 26.60 10.25 -15.86
N ASP A 43 27.08 10.25 -17.09
CA ASP A 43 27.82 11.31 -17.75
C ASP A 43 26.93 12.49 -18.23
N ALA A 44 27.45 13.38 -19.07
CA ALA A 44 26.74 14.56 -19.58
C ALA A 44 25.56 14.19 -20.50
N ASP A 45 25.70 13.06 -21.21
CA ASP A 45 24.70 12.55 -22.16
C ASP A 45 23.75 11.53 -21.51
N GLY A 46 23.83 11.41 -20.16
CA GLY A 46 22.99 10.52 -19.37
C GLY A 46 23.41 9.06 -19.42
N HIS A 47 24.53 8.72 -20.02
CA HIS A 47 25.01 7.34 -20.12
C HIS A 47 25.71 6.88 -18.85
N PHE A 48 25.51 5.61 -18.50
CA PHE A 48 26.29 4.91 -17.49
C PHE A 48 26.81 3.58 -18.02
N HIS A 49 27.93 3.12 -17.46
CA HIS A 49 28.52 1.85 -17.77
C HIS A 49 29.13 1.21 -16.52
N ILE A 50 28.85 -0.08 -16.33
CA ILE A 50 29.34 -0.89 -15.22
C ILE A 50 30.00 -2.14 -15.79
N GLU A 51 31.26 -2.33 -15.51
CA GLU A 51 32.05 -3.49 -15.96
C GLU A 51 32.21 -4.52 -14.84
N ASN A 52 32.65 -5.72 -15.24
CA ASN A 52 32.99 -6.81 -14.33
C ASN A 52 31.83 -7.25 -13.42
N VAL A 53 30.61 -7.20 -13.95
CA VAL A 53 29.43 -7.68 -13.25
C VAL A 53 29.41 -9.19 -13.24
N LEU A 54 29.22 -9.81 -12.08
CA LEU A 54 29.07 -11.26 -11.96
C LEU A 54 27.73 -11.71 -12.53
N PRO A 55 27.62 -12.95 -13.05
CA PRO A 55 26.32 -13.49 -13.44
C PRO A 55 25.36 -13.56 -12.24
N GLY A 56 24.11 -13.17 -12.44
CA GLY A 56 23.11 -13.17 -11.37
C GLY A 56 21.88 -12.34 -11.69
N ARG A 57 20.97 -12.28 -10.72
CA ARG A 57 19.80 -11.38 -10.76
C ARG A 57 20.09 -10.16 -9.90
N TYR A 58 19.78 -9.00 -10.45
CA TYR A 58 20.08 -7.70 -9.87
C TYR A 58 18.85 -6.80 -9.85
N ARG A 59 18.78 -5.93 -8.84
CA ARG A 59 17.84 -4.80 -8.78
C ARG A 59 18.59 -3.51 -9.05
N LEU A 60 18.03 -2.66 -9.89
CA LEU A 60 18.59 -1.37 -10.23
C LEU A 60 17.83 -0.26 -9.51
N TYR A 61 18.59 0.66 -8.92
CA TYR A 61 18.09 1.86 -8.25
C TYR A 61 18.74 3.09 -8.85
N LEU A 62 17.93 4.13 -9.01
CA LEU A 62 18.36 5.42 -9.51
C LEU A 62 18.15 6.47 -8.43
N GLU A 63 19.18 7.22 -8.12
CA GLU A 63 19.12 8.27 -7.12
C GLU A 63 19.60 9.61 -7.68
N LYS A 64 18.73 10.63 -7.59
CA LYS A 64 19.08 12.03 -7.87
C LYS A 64 18.11 12.95 -7.13
N THR A 65 18.66 13.93 -6.41
CA THR A 65 17.87 14.91 -5.65
C THR A 65 16.83 15.62 -6.54
N GLY A 66 15.59 15.66 -6.09
CA GLY A 66 14.47 16.31 -6.78
C GLY A 66 13.92 15.53 -7.96
N LEU A 67 14.40 14.30 -8.18
CA LEU A 67 13.90 13.41 -9.22
C LEU A 67 13.58 12.03 -8.62
N VAL A 68 12.69 11.32 -9.28
CA VAL A 68 12.28 9.97 -8.91
C VAL A 68 12.17 9.11 -10.16
N GLY A 69 12.62 7.86 -10.08
CA GLY A 69 12.44 6.91 -11.17
C GLY A 69 10.96 6.66 -11.42
N VAL A 70 10.53 6.64 -12.65
CA VAL A 70 9.13 6.41 -13.00
C VAL A 70 8.67 5.04 -12.50
N ASN A 71 9.54 4.03 -12.58
CA ASN A 71 9.28 2.66 -12.14
C ASN A 71 9.73 2.34 -10.71
N GLY A 72 10.27 3.31 -10.00
CA GLY A 72 11.02 3.07 -8.77
C GLY A 72 10.44 3.72 -7.53
N ARG A 73 9.21 3.36 -7.13
CA ARG A 73 8.71 3.69 -5.81
C ARG A 73 9.17 2.66 -4.79
N GLY A 74 10.39 2.86 -4.31
CA GLY A 74 10.92 2.11 -3.17
C GLY A 74 11.55 0.78 -3.52
N LEU A 75 12.30 0.29 -2.55
CA LEU A 75 13.20 -0.87 -2.55
C LEU A 75 12.57 -2.24 -2.89
N LYS A 76 11.33 -2.31 -3.37
CA LYS A 76 10.57 -3.56 -3.54
C LYS A 76 9.84 -3.73 -4.87
N SER A 77 10.01 -2.85 -5.86
CA SER A 77 9.34 -3.09 -7.14
C SER A 77 10.17 -4.06 -8.00
N ASP A 78 9.55 -5.15 -8.41
CA ASP A 78 10.15 -6.18 -9.28
C ASP A 78 10.41 -5.68 -10.72
N VAL A 79 10.06 -4.43 -11.00
CA VAL A 79 10.08 -3.84 -12.36
C VAL A 79 11.49 -3.53 -12.86
N ASN A 80 12.48 -3.43 -11.97
CA ASN A 80 13.88 -3.17 -12.34
C ASN A 80 14.79 -4.37 -12.09
N VAL A 81 14.27 -5.57 -12.24
CA VAL A 81 15.08 -6.79 -12.12
C VAL A 81 15.78 -7.08 -13.43
N LEU A 82 17.10 -7.18 -13.38
CA LEU A 82 17.94 -7.54 -14.51
C LEU A 82 18.60 -8.89 -14.26
N THR A 83 18.54 -9.78 -15.25
CA THR A 83 19.28 -11.03 -15.23
C THR A 83 20.50 -10.92 -16.14
N VAL A 84 21.68 -11.08 -15.56
CA VAL A 84 22.97 -11.04 -16.28
C VAL A 84 23.55 -12.44 -16.36
N GLN A 85 23.82 -12.91 -17.58
CA GLN A 85 24.48 -14.20 -17.84
C GLN A 85 26.00 -14.02 -17.93
N ALA A 86 26.74 -15.12 -17.77
CA ALA A 86 28.19 -15.08 -17.84
C ALA A 86 28.67 -14.59 -19.22
N GLY A 87 29.45 -13.51 -19.22
CA GLY A 87 29.99 -12.88 -20.43
C GLY A 87 28.98 -12.13 -21.27
N GLN A 88 27.81 -11.83 -20.73
CA GLN A 88 26.79 -11.03 -21.40
C GLN A 88 27.09 -9.54 -21.23
N SER A 89 27.04 -8.77 -22.31
CA SER A 89 26.88 -7.32 -22.27
C SER A 89 25.40 -6.98 -22.36
N VAL A 90 24.87 -6.33 -21.35
CA VAL A 90 23.52 -5.77 -21.36
C VAL A 90 23.65 -4.29 -21.66
N GLU A 91 23.23 -3.89 -22.84
CA GLU A 91 23.33 -2.53 -23.36
C GLU A 91 21.95 -1.96 -23.64
N ASP A 92 21.88 -0.68 -23.93
CA ASP A 92 20.66 0.03 -24.34
C ASP A 92 19.52 0.06 -23.28
N LEU A 93 19.86 -0.08 -22.01
CA LEU A 93 18.89 0.12 -20.94
C LEU A 93 18.45 1.59 -20.90
N LEU A 94 17.15 1.85 -20.96
CA LEU A 94 16.60 3.18 -20.86
C LEU A 94 15.84 3.35 -19.56
N PHE A 95 16.28 4.32 -18.75
CA PHE A 95 15.59 4.70 -17.51
C PHE A 95 15.05 6.12 -17.61
N ARG A 96 13.87 6.32 -17.04
CA ARG A 96 13.20 7.61 -17.01
C ARG A 96 13.04 8.08 -15.57
N MET A 97 13.28 9.36 -15.32
CA MET A 97 13.07 9.99 -14.02
C MET A 97 12.17 11.22 -14.18
N LEU A 98 11.24 11.37 -13.24
CA LEU A 98 10.31 12.49 -13.15
C LEU A 98 10.76 13.48 -12.08
N PRO A 99 10.57 14.80 -12.27
CA PRO A 99 10.68 15.75 -11.18
C PRO A 99 9.68 15.43 -10.09
N THR A 100 10.12 15.51 -8.84
CA THR A 100 9.20 15.45 -7.70
C THR A 100 8.37 16.73 -7.63
N ALA A 101 7.16 16.59 -7.12
CA ALA A 101 6.29 17.73 -6.86
C ALA A 101 6.42 18.23 -5.42
N ILE A 102 5.89 19.41 -5.18
CA ILE A 102 5.95 20.12 -3.92
C ILE A 102 4.54 20.62 -3.57
N ILE A 103 4.18 20.49 -2.30
CA ILE A 103 3.06 21.23 -1.70
C ILE A 103 3.66 22.20 -0.70
N SER A 104 3.37 23.48 -0.86
CA SER A 104 3.81 24.54 0.05
C SER A 104 2.61 25.38 0.47
N GLY A 105 2.74 26.13 1.54
CA GLY A 105 1.66 27.02 1.96
C GLY A 105 1.86 27.57 3.36
N ARG A 106 0.78 28.16 3.87
CA ARG A 106 0.76 28.80 5.18
C ARG A 106 -0.44 28.32 5.99
N MET A 107 -0.21 28.11 7.27
CA MET A 107 -1.23 27.81 8.28
C MET A 107 -1.45 29.04 9.14
N THR A 108 -2.71 29.45 9.27
CA THR A 108 -3.11 30.60 10.10
C THR A 108 -4.21 30.15 11.07
N ASP A 109 -4.41 30.91 12.12
CA ASP A 109 -5.61 30.84 12.96
C ASP A 109 -6.77 31.64 12.35
N GLU A 110 -7.89 31.74 13.07
CA GLU A 110 -9.09 32.45 12.66
C GLU A 110 -8.91 33.98 12.58
N GLU A 111 -7.93 34.55 13.28
CA GLU A 111 -7.55 35.97 13.22
C GLU A 111 -6.59 36.25 12.05
N GLY A 112 -6.08 35.21 11.40
CA GLY A 112 -5.11 35.30 10.31
C GLY A 112 -3.66 35.33 10.77
N ASP A 113 -3.41 35.12 12.06
CA ASP A 113 -2.07 35.04 12.63
C ASP A 113 -1.38 33.72 12.25
N PRO A 114 -0.05 33.72 12.06
CA PRO A 114 0.68 32.52 11.66
C PRO A 114 0.72 31.48 12.80
N MET A 115 0.41 30.23 12.47
CA MET A 115 0.50 29.11 13.43
C MET A 115 1.80 28.33 13.23
N SER A 116 2.71 28.43 14.20
CA SER A 116 3.97 27.68 14.24
C SER A 116 3.78 26.28 14.81
N GLY A 117 4.56 25.31 14.35
CA GLY A 117 4.58 23.95 14.88
C GLY A 117 3.38 23.09 14.48
N VAL A 118 2.51 23.56 13.59
CA VAL A 118 1.45 22.74 13.01
C VAL A 118 2.07 21.66 12.13
N ARG A 119 1.79 20.41 12.42
CA ARG A 119 2.26 19.30 11.59
C ARG A 119 1.36 19.13 10.37
N VAL A 120 1.89 19.47 9.20
CA VAL A 120 1.19 19.29 7.92
C VAL A 120 1.59 17.95 7.33
N ILE A 121 0.58 17.15 6.98
CA ILE A 121 0.74 15.78 6.49
C ILE A 121 0.12 15.67 5.10
N ALA A 122 0.89 15.20 4.14
CA ALA A 122 0.38 14.78 2.85
C ALA A 122 0.01 13.29 2.93
N LEU A 123 -1.26 12.98 2.81
CA LEU A 123 -1.80 11.64 2.78
C LEU A 123 -2.02 11.22 1.34
N ARG A 124 -1.69 10.00 0.99
CA ARG A 124 -1.88 9.43 -0.34
C ARG A 124 -2.61 8.09 -0.25
N LYS A 125 -3.57 7.86 -1.13
CA LYS A 125 -4.20 6.55 -1.28
C LYS A 125 -3.23 5.64 -2.05
N LYS A 126 -2.80 4.54 -1.44
CA LYS A 126 -2.10 3.51 -2.20
C LYS A 126 -3.08 2.78 -3.09
N PRO A 127 -2.69 2.53 -4.35
CA PRO A 127 -3.52 1.76 -5.26
C PRO A 127 -3.92 0.40 -4.66
N GLY A 128 -5.18 0.01 -4.83
CA GLY A 128 -5.70 -1.25 -4.29
C GLY A 128 -5.89 -1.28 -2.76
N LYS A 129 -5.68 -0.15 -2.06
CA LYS A 129 -5.99 -0.02 -0.62
C LYS A 129 -7.12 0.98 -0.39
N ALA A 130 -7.96 0.69 0.60
CA ALA A 130 -9.03 1.60 1.00
C ALA A 130 -8.51 2.82 1.78
N THR A 131 -7.30 2.72 2.36
CA THR A 131 -6.71 3.74 3.23
C THR A 131 -5.71 4.65 2.55
N ARG A 132 -5.54 5.82 3.17
CA ARG A 132 -4.49 6.77 2.86
C ARG A 132 -3.31 6.55 3.79
N GLU A 133 -2.10 6.61 3.27
CA GLU A 133 -0.86 6.52 4.02
C GLU A 133 -0.12 7.86 3.96
N THR A 134 0.68 8.15 4.98
CA THR A 134 1.53 9.35 5.00
C THR A 134 2.60 9.26 3.92
N ALA A 135 2.56 10.20 2.97
CA ALA A 135 3.55 10.34 1.91
C ALA A 135 4.65 11.35 2.26
N GLY A 136 4.34 12.29 3.13
CA GLY A 136 5.29 13.29 3.65
C GLY A 136 4.68 14.07 4.79
N SER A 137 5.51 14.61 5.67
CA SER A 137 5.05 15.49 6.74
C SER A 137 6.13 16.52 7.10
N GLU A 138 5.70 17.75 7.37
CA GLU A 138 6.55 18.86 7.80
C GLU A 138 5.83 19.67 8.89
N ALA A 139 6.59 20.35 9.73
CA ALA A 139 6.05 21.30 10.68
C ALA A 139 6.15 22.73 10.13
N THR A 140 5.15 23.57 10.43
CA THR A 140 5.21 24.99 10.07
C THR A 140 6.27 25.73 10.88
N ASN A 141 6.94 26.70 10.24
CA ASN A 141 7.88 27.61 10.87
C ASN A 141 7.14 28.72 11.67
N ASP A 142 7.89 29.69 12.21
CA ASP A 142 7.36 30.84 12.95
C ASP A 142 6.47 31.79 12.13
N LEU A 143 6.58 31.74 10.81
CA LEU A 143 5.69 32.47 9.89
C LEU A 143 4.46 31.64 9.46
N GLY A 144 4.26 30.45 10.05
CA GLY A 144 3.21 29.51 9.67
C GLY A 144 3.46 28.78 8.35
N GLU A 145 4.64 28.93 7.74
CA GLU A 145 4.94 28.40 6.42
C GLU A 145 5.45 26.95 6.51
N TYR A 146 5.11 26.14 5.50
CA TYR A 146 5.57 24.77 5.35
C TYR A 146 5.88 24.43 3.89
N ARG A 147 6.70 23.38 3.67
CA ARG A 147 7.05 22.91 2.34
C ARG A 147 7.28 21.40 2.33
N LEU A 148 6.31 20.67 1.83
CA LEU A 148 6.38 19.23 1.59
C LEU A 148 6.99 18.97 0.21
N ALA A 149 8.25 18.60 0.17
CA ALA A 149 9.00 18.32 -1.05
C ALA A 149 9.16 16.80 -1.26
N GLY A 150 9.58 16.41 -2.48
CA GLY A 150 9.86 15.01 -2.79
C GLY A 150 8.58 14.17 -3.02
N LEU A 151 7.45 14.82 -3.26
CA LEU A 151 6.20 14.14 -3.54
C LEU A 151 6.17 13.62 -4.97
N PHE A 152 5.62 12.41 -5.15
CA PHE A 152 5.37 11.86 -6.48
C PHE A 152 4.17 12.54 -7.14
N PRO A 153 4.06 12.55 -8.48
CA PRO A 153 2.80 12.91 -9.13
C PRO A 153 1.65 12.03 -8.62
N GLY A 154 0.45 12.60 -8.52
CA GLY A 154 -0.72 11.87 -8.05
C GLY A 154 -1.63 12.69 -7.14
N GLN A 155 -2.61 12.04 -6.51
CA GLN A 155 -3.60 12.66 -5.65
C GLN A 155 -3.19 12.60 -4.17
N TYR A 156 -3.34 13.75 -3.50
CA TYR A 156 -3.00 13.92 -2.09
C TYR A 156 -4.13 14.56 -1.31
N TRP A 157 -4.28 14.16 -0.06
CA TRP A 157 -5.15 14.81 0.92
C TRP A 157 -4.26 15.43 1.99
N ILE A 158 -4.48 16.69 2.28
CA ILE A 158 -3.65 17.44 3.21
C ILE A 158 -4.36 17.55 4.55
N ALA A 159 -3.66 17.14 5.61
CA ALA A 159 -4.10 17.25 6.99
C ALA A 159 -3.17 18.19 7.75
N ALA A 160 -3.73 19.14 8.48
CA ALA A 160 -3.03 20.02 9.40
C ALA A 160 -3.35 19.61 10.84
N MET A 161 -2.34 19.13 11.56
CA MET A 161 -2.46 18.67 12.95
C MET A 161 -1.86 19.73 13.86
N PRO A 162 -2.66 20.39 14.71
CA PRO A 162 -2.18 21.38 15.67
C PRO A 162 -1.17 20.77 16.64
N PRO A 163 -0.17 21.52 17.12
CA PRO A 163 0.76 21.06 18.14
C PRO A 163 0.02 20.76 19.47
N PRO A 164 0.57 19.91 20.35
CA PRO A 164 -0.07 19.50 21.59
C PRO A 164 -0.48 20.65 22.49
N ASP A 165 0.34 21.70 22.57
CA ASP A 165 0.11 22.86 23.44
C ASP A 165 -1.16 23.64 23.05
N PHE A 166 -1.50 23.70 21.78
CA PHE A 166 -2.76 24.29 21.31
C PHE A 166 -3.97 23.39 21.58
N ARG A 167 -3.79 22.08 21.70
CA ARG A 167 -4.87 21.15 22.01
C ARG A 167 -5.30 21.23 23.48
N ASP A 168 -4.38 21.60 24.36
CA ASP A 168 -4.59 21.66 25.81
C ASP A 168 -4.64 23.10 26.37
N TYR A 169 -4.53 24.11 25.49
CA TYR A 169 -4.45 25.53 25.88
C TYR A 169 -5.60 25.97 26.79
N GLU A 170 -6.82 25.54 26.52
CA GLU A 170 -7.99 25.89 27.37
C GLU A 170 -7.98 25.16 28.72
N ARG A 171 -7.43 23.95 28.82
CA ARG A 171 -7.29 23.25 30.12
C ARG A 171 -6.34 23.95 31.08
N GLN A 172 -5.37 24.71 30.60
CA GLN A 172 -4.45 25.46 31.46
C GLN A 172 -5.06 26.78 31.96
N GLN A 173 -5.97 27.38 31.22
CA GLN A 173 -6.68 28.58 31.68
C GLN A 173 -7.77 28.27 32.74
N GLU A 174 -8.36 27.08 32.68
CA GLU A 174 -9.40 26.66 33.64
C GLU A 174 -8.88 26.12 34.98
N LYS A 175 -7.56 25.93 35.13
CA LYS A 175 -6.95 25.63 36.44
C LYS A 175 -6.75 26.90 37.26
N SER A 176 -7.78 27.72 37.44
CA SER A 176 -7.86 28.66 38.57
C SER A 176 -8.30 27.92 39.83
N PRO A 177 -7.58 28.10 40.94
CA PRO A 177 -7.89 27.38 42.16
C PRO A 177 -9.06 28.06 42.88
N GLN A 178 -10.28 27.72 42.56
CA GLN A 178 -11.42 27.87 43.50
C GLN A 178 -12.73 27.46 42.83
N GLY A 179 -13.35 26.44 43.39
CA GLY A 179 -14.80 26.24 43.26
C GLY A 179 -15.21 24.88 42.68
N ASP A 180 -15.66 24.01 43.58
CA ASP A 180 -16.59 22.92 43.27
C ASP A 180 -17.78 23.46 42.46
N ASN A 181 -17.81 23.20 41.16
CA ASN A 181 -19.03 23.27 40.40
C ASN A 181 -19.06 22.09 39.41
N LYS A 182 -19.76 21.04 39.84
CA LYS A 182 -20.39 20.06 38.94
C LYS A 182 -21.57 20.78 38.24
N GLY A 183 -21.31 21.64 37.31
CA GLY A 183 -22.29 22.32 36.50
C GLY A 183 -21.83 22.39 35.06
N ASP A 184 -22.68 21.96 34.15
CA ASP A 184 -22.67 22.12 32.69
C ASP A 184 -21.35 22.63 32.10
N MET A 185 -20.44 21.70 31.79
CA MET A 185 -19.21 22.04 31.07
C MET A 185 -19.64 22.55 29.68
N GLN A 186 -19.31 23.81 29.41
CA GLN A 186 -19.46 24.42 28.10
C GLN A 186 -18.81 23.52 27.01
N PRO A 187 -19.31 23.57 25.79
CA PRO A 187 -18.73 22.81 24.70
C PRO A 187 -17.23 23.13 24.58
N ASP A 188 -16.43 22.06 24.62
CA ASP A 188 -14.98 22.12 24.67
C ASP A 188 -14.49 22.46 23.24
N ASN A 189 -14.27 23.71 22.93
CA ASN A 189 -13.73 24.18 21.67
C ASN A 189 -12.22 23.95 21.67
N ARG A 190 -11.73 23.19 20.67
CA ARG A 190 -10.30 22.85 20.54
C ARG A 190 -9.84 22.96 19.11
N TYR A 191 -8.58 23.29 18.93
CA TYR A 191 -7.94 23.05 17.66
C TYR A 191 -7.81 21.54 17.44
N VAL A 192 -8.38 21.07 16.35
CA VAL A 192 -8.39 19.67 15.95
C VAL A 192 -7.73 19.50 14.58
N THR A 193 -7.38 18.27 14.22
CA THR A 193 -6.87 17.99 12.88
C THR A 193 -7.88 18.47 11.84
N THR A 194 -7.41 19.35 10.97
CA THR A 194 -8.22 19.97 9.89
C THR A 194 -7.68 19.49 8.55
N TYR A 195 -8.57 19.02 7.70
CA TYR A 195 -8.24 18.54 6.36
C TYR A 195 -8.62 19.58 5.31
N TYR A 196 -7.81 19.69 4.26
CA TYR A 196 -8.12 20.58 3.14
C TYR A 196 -9.46 20.20 2.46
N PRO A 197 -10.34 21.19 2.15
CA PRO A 197 -10.15 22.64 2.25
C PRO A 197 -10.58 23.28 3.60
N GLY A 198 -10.88 22.53 4.66
CA GLY A 198 -11.29 23.05 5.95
C GLY A 198 -12.28 22.14 6.71
N THR A 199 -12.33 20.85 6.38
CA THR A 199 -13.19 19.87 7.07
C THR A 199 -12.45 19.18 8.22
N TYR A 200 -13.19 18.74 9.24
CA TYR A 200 -12.68 17.92 10.32
C TYR A 200 -12.80 16.41 10.07
N ASP A 201 -13.64 16.02 9.11
CA ASP A 201 -13.78 14.62 8.68
C ASP A 201 -12.88 14.37 7.46
N GLY A 202 -11.82 13.57 7.65
CA GLY A 202 -10.90 13.22 6.57
C GLY A 202 -11.58 12.48 5.41
N THR A 203 -12.75 11.87 5.60
CA THR A 203 -13.50 11.23 4.51
C THR A 203 -14.13 12.25 3.56
N GLN A 204 -14.34 13.49 4.04
CA GLN A 204 -14.88 14.62 3.28
C GLN A 204 -13.78 15.54 2.73
N ALA A 205 -12.53 15.22 2.97
CA ALA A 205 -11.41 16.01 2.48
C ALA A 205 -11.31 15.99 0.94
N SER A 206 -10.96 17.12 0.36
CA SER A 206 -10.73 17.23 -1.08
C SER A 206 -9.32 16.82 -1.44
N ALA A 207 -9.17 16.13 -2.57
CA ALA A 207 -7.87 15.78 -3.10
C ALA A 207 -7.20 16.98 -3.82
N VAL A 208 -5.89 17.06 -3.68
CA VAL A 208 -5.01 17.94 -4.46
C VAL A 208 -4.25 17.07 -5.44
N THR A 209 -4.36 17.37 -6.74
CA THR A 209 -3.66 16.61 -7.78
C THR A 209 -2.35 17.32 -8.15
N LEU A 210 -1.24 16.56 -8.10
CA LEU A 210 0.10 17.03 -8.45
C LEU A 210 0.57 16.38 -9.74
N LYS A 211 1.12 17.16 -10.64
CA LYS A 211 1.89 16.69 -11.80
C LYS A 211 3.39 16.70 -11.49
N ALA A 212 4.17 16.06 -12.33
CA ALA A 212 5.62 16.07 -12.21
C ALA A 212 6.19 17.49 -12.25
N GLY A 213 6.90 17.88 -11.21
CA GLY A 213 7.51 19.20 -11.05
C GLY A 213 6.57 20.32 -10.60
N ASP A 214 5.32 20.01 -10.29
CA ASP A 214 4.38 21.02 -9.78
C ASP A 214 4.82 21.55 -8.41
N GLU A 215 4.57 22.83 -8.17
CA GLU A 215 4.56 23.44 -6.84
C GLU A 215 3.15 24.00 -6.58
N MET A 216 2.41 23.32 -5.70
CA MET A 216 1.01 23.62 -5.43
C MET A 216 0.87 24.34 -4.09
N PRO A 217 0.35 25.59 -4.09
CA PRO A 217 0.07 26.28 -2.85
C PRO A 217 -1.20 25.74 -2.17
N VAL A 218 -1.10 25.32 -0.92
CA VAL A 218 -2.22 24.87 -0.10
C VAL A 218 -2.17 25.60 1.24
N ASN A 219 -3.04 26.60 1.40
CA ASN A 219 -3.19 27.33 2.64
C ASN A 219 -4.40 26.80 3.42
N LEU A 220 -4.29 26.76 4.73
CA LEU A 220 -5.40 26.38 5.62
C LEU A 220 -5.48 27.34 6.79
N THR A 221 -6.71 27.72 7.14
CA THR A 221 -7.02 28.39 8.40
C THR A 221 -7.53 27.34 9.39
N LEU A 222 -6.89 27.23 10.52
CA LEU A 222 -7.31 26.39 11.62
C LEU A 222 -8.14 27.22 12.57
N ALA A 223 -9.31 26.70 12.94
CA ALA A 223 -10.17 27.31 13.93
C ALA A 223 -10.52 26.29 15.02
N PRO A 224 -10.76 26.74 16.26
CA PRO A 224 -11.26 25.84 17.31
C PRO A 224 -12.60 25.24 16.87
N ALA A 225 -12.67 23.93 16.89
CA ALA A 225 -13.89 23.21 16.60
C ALA A 225 -14.57 22.77 17.90
N ARG A 226 -15.88 22.81 17.91
CA ARG A 226 -16.64 22.16 18.96
C ARG A 226 -16.35 20.67 18.94
N THR A 227 -15.88 20.15 20.06
CA THR A 227 -15.61 18.73 20.25
C THR A 227 -16.70 18.08 21.08
N TYR A 228 -16.80 16.78 20.94
CA TYR A 228 -17.84 15.96 21.54
C TYR A 228 -17.24 14.87 22.40
N ARG A 229 -18.10 14.18 23.14
CA ARG A 229 -17.76 13.05 23.99
C ARG A 229 -18.29 11.77 23.36
N VAL A 230 -17.52 10.70 23.49
CA VAL A 230 -17.96 9.37 23.11
C VAL A 230 -17.96 8.50 24.36
N ARG A 231 -19.14 8.05 24.77
CA ARG A 231 -19.36 7.32 26.01
C ARG A 231 -20.01 5.97 25.78
N GLY A 232 -19.63 5.03 26.59
CA GLY A 232 -20.22 3.71 26.52
C GLY A 232 -19.79 2.81 27.66
N ILE A 233 -20.13 1.55 27.49
CA ILE A 233 -19.77 0.48 28.41
C ILE A 233 -19.10 -0.68 27.66
N VAL A 234 -18.02 -1.18 28.22
CA VAL A 234 -17.36 -2.42 27.77
C VAL A 234 -17.81 -3.51 28.73
N THR A 235 -18.37 -4.58 28.18
CA THR A 235 -18.91 -5.69 28.97
C THR A 235 -18.09 -6.97 28.77
N GLY A 236 -18.11 -7.86 29.77
CA GLY A 236 -17.45 -9.17 29.66
C GLY A 236 -15.93 -9.15 29.82
N ILE A 237 -15.37 -8.06 30.36
CA ILE A 237 -13.93 -7.93 30.63
C ILE A 237 -13.71 -7.72 32.13
N MET A 238 -12.62 -8.28 32.68
CA MET A 238 -12.17 -8.01 34.04
C MET A 238 -11.20 -6.82 34.04
N VAL A 239 -11.31 -5.96 35.05
CA VAL A 239 -10.45 -4.77 35.24
C VAL A 239 -8.96 -5.13 35.26
N ALA A 240 -8.61 -6.32 35.76
CA ALA A 240 -7.25 -6.83 35.77
C ALA A 240 -6.62 -7.00 34.38
N GLN A 241 -7.44 -7.06 33.33
CA GLN A 241 -7.00 -7.17 31.93
C GLN A 241 -6.68 -5.80 31.31
N LYS A 242 -6.77 -4.70 32.06
CA LYS A 242 -6.49 -3.31 31.63
C LYS A 242 -7.16 -2.96 30.30
N PRO A 243 -8.48 -2.98 30.24
CA PRO A 243 -9.19 -2.67 29.03
C PRO A 243 -8.98 -1.23 28.60
N THR A 244 -8.81 -1.03 27.29
CA THR A 244 -8.70 0.27 26.63
C THR A 244 -9.71 0.40 25.52
N VAL A 245 -10.19 1.61 25.31
CA VAL A 245 -11.01 1.96 24.14
C VAL A 245 -10.26 2.96 23.29
N GLU A 246 -10.18 2.70 22.02
CA GLU A 246 -9.54 3.57 21.04
C GLU A 246 -10.56 4.05 20.02
N LEU A 247 -10.46 5.31 19.68
CA LEU A 247 -11.24 5.97 18.64
C LEU A 247 -10.32 6.25 17.46
N ILE A 248 -10.56 5.57 16.36
CA ILE A 248 -9.71 5.53 15.19
C ILE A 248 -10.46 6.23 14.06
N PRO A 249 -9.96 7.38 13.54
CA PRO A 249 -10.62 8.03 12.42
C PRO A 249 -10.53 7.14 11.16
N LYS A 250 -11.62 7.09 10.39
CA LYS A 250 -11.63 6.32 9.11
C LYS A 250 -10.72 6.90 8.04
N ALA A 251 -10.32 8.15 8.18
CA ALA A 251 -9.30 8.77 7.34
C ALA A 251 -8.40 9.63 8.23
N GLY A 252 -7.10 9.35 8.21
CA GLY A 252 -6.11 10.00 9.08
C GLY A 252 -5.56 9.05 10.15
N ASP A 253 -4.66 9.55 10.99
CA ASP A 253 -3.85 8.77 11.94
C ASP A 253 -3.92 9.29 13.41
N SER A 254 -4.82 10.24 13.70
CA SER A 254 -4.97 10.78 15.06
C SER A 254 -5.86 9.90 15.94
N ILE A 255 -5.30 8.83 16.49
CA ILE A 255 -6.01 7.93 17.42
C ILE A 255 -6.17 8.60 18.77
N ARG A 256 -7.36 8.49 19.37
CA ARG A 256 -7.64 8.84 20.75
C ARG A 256 -7.90 7.59 21.56
N SER A 257 -7.45 7.54 22.78
CA SER A 257 -7.67 6.40 23.68
C SER A 257 -8.19 6.83 25.03
N SER A 258 -8.92 5.94 25.68
CA SER A 258 -9.39 6.05 27.05
C SER A 258 -9.23 4.71 27.77
N GLU A 259 -8.88 4.76 29.04
CA GLU A 259 -8.98 3.59 29.91
C GLU A 259 -10.44 3.31 30.26
N VAL A 260 -10.76 2.05 30.50
CA VAL A 260 -12.09 1.62 30.92
C VAL A 260 -12.11 1.54 32.45
N GLY A 261 -13.09 2.19 33.06
CA GLY A 261 -13.28 2.20 34.50
C GLY A 261 -13.66 0.83 35.09
N PRO A 262 -13.62 0.71 36.44
CA PRO A 262 -13.96 -0.54 37.14
C PRO A 262 -15.39 -1.04 36.90
N ASP A 263 -16.29 -0.14 36.55
CA ASP A 263 -17.68 -0.39 36.22
C ASP A 263 -17.91 -0.70 34.74
N GLY A 264 -16.82 -0.79 33.97
CA GLY A 264 -16.84 -1.01 32.52
C GLY A 264 -17.11 0.25 31.71
N GLN A 265 -17.33 1.41 32.33
CA GLN A 265 -17.58 2.65 31.61
C GLN A 265 -16.31 3.23 31.01
N PHE A 266 -16.47 3.86 29.83
CA PHE A 266 -15.41 4.64 29.19
C PHE A 266 -15.94 5.98 28.70
N GLU A 267 -15.05 6.95 28.62
CA GLU A 267 -15.31 8.27 28.07
C GLU A 267 -14.10 8.75 27.29
N VAL A 268 -14.30 9.02 25.98
CA VAL A 268 -13.30 9.66 25.11
C VAL A 268 -13.72 11.11 24.92
N LEU A 269 -12.86 12.03 25.35
CA LEU A 269 -13.11 13.49 25.32
C LEU A 269 -12.47 14.13 24.08
N GLY A 270 -12.97 15.30 23.70
CA GLY A 270 -12.37 16.14 22.68
C GLY A 270 -12.44 15.51 21.27
N VAL A 271 -13.52 14.80 20.95
CA VAL A 271 -13.70 14.13 19.68
C VAL A 271 -14.24 15.12 18.65
N ALA A 272 -13.50 15.34 17.57
CA ALA A 272 -13.96 16.17 16.46
C ALA A 272 -15.13 15.51 15.72
N PRO A 273 -15.97 16.28 15.00
CA PRO A 273 -16.89 15.71 14.02
C PRO A 273 -16.15 14.84 13.00
N GLY A 274 -16.70 13.68 12.69
CA GLY A 274 -16.06 12.74 11.75
C GLY A 274 -16.55 11.31 11.88
N SER A 275 -16.01 10.45 11.01
CA SER A 275 -16.31 9.02 10.97
C SER A 275 -15.21 8.23 11.65
N TYR A 276 -15.58 7.39 12.61
CA TYR A 276 -14.64 6.66 13.45
C TYR A 276 -14.96 5.18 13.54
N LEU A 277 -13.91 4.40 13.79
CA LEU A 277 -13.99 3.05 14.32
C LEU A 277 -13.67 3.10 15.83
N VAL A 278 -14.61 2.69 16.68
CA VAL A 278 -14.37 2.47 18.11
C VAL A 278 -13.88 1.06 18.30
N ARG A 279 -12.72 0.89 18.93
CA ARG A 279 -12.15 -0.41 19.26
C ARG A 279 -11.96 -0.53 20.77
N ALA A 280 -12.54 -1.55 21.37
CA ALA A 280 -12.21 -1.96 22.73
C ALA A 280 -11.26 -3.16 22.68
N SER A 281 -10.20 -3.13 23.49
CA SER A 281 -9.23 -4.22 23.60
C SER A 281 -8.80 -4.44 25.04
N ALA A 282 -8.47 -5.68 25.38
CA ALA A 282 -7.96 -6.08 26.68
C ALA A 282 -7.13 -7.37 26.59
N GLY A 283 -6.37 -7.68 27.64
CA GLY A 283 -5.68 -8.96 27.75
C GLY A 283 -4.56 -9.18 26.75
N MET A 284 -3.88 -8.13 26.31
CA MET A 284 -2.87 -8.16 25.26
C MET A 284 -1.70 -9.13 25.54
N ASP A 285 -1.44 -9.41 26.81
CA ASP A 285 -0.30 -10.26 27.22
C ASP A 285 -0.61 -11.76 27.21
N SER A 286 -1.89 -12.16 27.07
CA SER A 286 -2.29 -13.56 27.21
C SER A 286 -3.26 -14.02 26.11
N GLN A 287 -4.49 -13.53 26.16
CA GLN A 287 -5.51 -13.84 25.17
C GLN A 287 -6.25 -12.54 24.82
N PRO A 288 -5.95 -11.94 23.69
CA PRO A 288 -6.55 -10.67 23.32
C PRO A 288 -8.06 -10.79 23.15
N LEU A 289 -8.75 -9.86 23.79
CA LEU A 289 -10.19 -9.64 23.69
C LEU A 289 -10.40 -8.39 22.86
N THR A 290 -11.26 -8.45 21.86
CA THR A 290 -11.47 -7.32 20.97
C THR A 290 -12.93 -7.16 20.57
N ALA A 291 -13.40 -5.93 20.53
CA ALA A 291 -14.66 -5.54 19.91
C ALA A 291 -14.45 -4.27 19.08
N HIS A 292 -15.21 -4.09 18.04
CA HIS A 292 -15.19 -2.86 17.24
C HIS A 292 -16.58 -2.48 16.77
N GLN A 293 -16.80 -1.17 16.60
CA GLN A 293 -18.05 -0.61 16.11
C GLN A 293 -17.78 0.69 15.35
N ASP A 294 -18.43 0.86 14.21
CA ASP A 294 -18.40 2.13 13.47
C ASP A 294 -19.34 3.14 14.10
N ILE A 295 -18.88 4.38 14.21
CA ILE A 295 -19.67 5.52 14.66
C ILE A 295 -19.43 6.75 13.79
N ASN A 296 -20.41 7.66 13.79
CA ASN A 296 -20.27 8.99 13.22
C ASN A 296 -20.56 10.02 14.32
N VAL A 297 -19.61 10.93 14.55
CA VAL A 297 -19.77 12.09 15.42
C VAL A 297 -20.10 13.28 14.53
N VAL A 298 -21.31 13.85 14.69
CA VAL A 298 -21.77 14.95 13.80
C VAL A 298 -21.88 16.26 14.59
N ALA A 299 -22.85 16.37 15.48
CA ALA A 299 -23.16 17.60 16.20
C ALA A 299 -23.63 17.36 17.64
N ALA A 300 -23.40 16.18 18.20
CA ALA A 300 -23.79 15.79 19.54
C ALA A 300 -22.84 14.73 20.10
N ASP A 301 -22.81 14.62 21.43
CA ASP A 301 -22.15 13.54 22.12
C ASP A 301 -22.73 12.19 21.67
N VAL A 302 -21.88 11.18 21.55
CA VAL A 302 -22.28 9.80 21.25
C VAL A 302 -22.35 9.05 22.57
N GLU A 303 -23.54 8.60 22.94
CA GLU A 303 -23.78 7.94 24.20
C GLU A 303 -24.34 6.53 24.03
N GLY A 304 -24.24 5.73 25.09
CA GLY A 304 -24.86 4.40 25.12
C GLY A 304 -24.20 3.35 24.25
N LEU A 305 -22.96 3.54 23.81
CA LEU A 305 -22.22 2.50 23.09
C LEU A 305 -22.04 1.27 24.00
N LYS A 306 -22.25 0.09 23.40
CA LYS A 306 -22.04 -1.19 24.09
C LYS A 306 -21.05 -2.01 23.30
N LEU A 307 -19.88 -2.21 23.88
CA LEU A 307 -18.82 -3.01 23.30
C LEU A 307 -18.69 -4.30 24.09
N SER A 308 -18.78 -5.45 23.44
CA SER A 308 -18.65 -6.77 24.05
C SER A 308 -17.49 -7.50 23.38
N PRO A 309 -16.25 -7.29 23.87
CA PRO A 309 -15.07 -7.92 23.29
C PRO A 309 -15.17 -9.44 23.37
N LEU A 310 -14.86 -10.07 22.25
CA LEU A 310 -14.79 -11.51 22.13
C LEU A 310 -13.33 -11.97 22.21
N PRO A 311 -13.07 -13.13 22.82
CA PRO A 311 -11.72 -13.67 22.86
C PRO A 311 -11.22 -14.04 21.46
N SER A 312 -9.92 -13.85 21.26
CA SER A 312 -9.24 -14.46 20.14
C SER A 312 -9.32 -15.98 20.22
N PHE A 313 -9.18 -16.61 19.09
CA PHE A 313 -9.21 -18.07 18.97
C PHE A 313 -8.13 -18.56 18.03
N ARG A 314 -7.91 -19.87 18.00
CA ARG A 314 -6.98 -20.51 17.10
C ARG A 314 -7.65 -20.91 15.82
N LEU A 315 -7.03 -20.56 14.69
CA LEU A 315 -7.29 -21.20 13.41
C LEU A 315 -6.09 -22.06 13.06
N SER A 316 -6.33 -23.29 12.72
CA SER A 316 -5.30 -24.21 12.23
C SER A 316 -5.57 -24.57 10.78
N GLY A 317 -4.60 -25.16 10.11
CA GLY A 317 -4.82 -25.65 8.77
C GLY A 317 -3.73 -26.58 8.29
N ARG A 318 -3.97 -27.10 7.09
CA ARG A 318 -3.03 -27.97 6.41
C ARG A 318 -2.86 -27.54 4.96
N LEU A 319 -1.62 -27.34 4.55
CA LEU A 319 -1.22 -27.10 3.17
C LEU A 319 -0.83 -28.42 2.52
N GLN A 320 -1.37 -28.70 1.36
CA GLN A 320 -1.02 -29.87 0.54
C GLN A 320 -0.62 -29.39 -0.86
N ILE A 321 0.31 -30.10 -1.49
CA ILE A 321 0.70 -29.85 -2.88
C ILE A 321 0.25 -31.02 -3.74
N GLU A 322 -0.52 -30.72 -4.77
CA GLU A 322 -0.95 -31.68 -5.79
C GLU A 322 0.16 -31.90 -6.81
N GLY A 323 0.45 -33.15 -7.12
CA GLY A 323 1.48 -33.52 -8.11
C GLY A 323 2.83 -33.86 -7.50
N SER A 324 3.82 -34.14 -8.34
CA SER A 324 5.14 -34.65 -7.94
C SER A 324 6.12 -33.56 -7.47
N ALA A 325 5.63 -32.46 -6.95
CA ALA A 325 6.51 -31.39 -6.51
C ALA A 325 7.11 -31.71 -5.15
N SER A 326 8.41 -32.01 -5.14
CA SER A 326 9.26 -32.08 -3.95
C SER A 326 9.61 -30.67 -3.45
N GLY A 327 8.62 -29.81 -3.25
CA GLY A 327 8.83 -28.52 -2.61
C GLY A 327 8.90 -28.68 -1.09
N GLU A 328 9.85 -28.03 -0.45
CA GLU A 328 9.91 -27.99 1.01
C GLU A 328 8.75 -27.12 1.51
N LEU A 329 7.72 -27.73 2.13
CA LEU A 329 6.51 -27.03 2.61
C LEU A 329 6.86 -25.92 3.61
N SER A 330 7.98 -26.05 4.32
CA SER A 330 8.44 -25.05 5.29
C SER A 330 8.90 -23.72 4.68
N GLN A 331 9.01 -23.62 3.36
CA GLN A 331 9.24 -22.32 2.69
C GLN A 331 7.98 -21.46 2.55
N TYR A 332 6.80 -22.05 2.79
CA TYR A 332 5.53 -21.33 2.68
C TYR A 332 5.10 -20.73 4.01
N SER A 333 4.39 -19.62 3.91
CA SER A 333 3.61 -19.05 4.99
C SER A 333 2.20 -18.71 4.51
N VAL A 334 1.23 -18.88 5.38
CA VAL A 334 -0.17 -18.59 5.10
C VAL A 334 -0.59 -17.36 5.88
N ASN A 335 -1.08 -16.35 5.19
CA ASN A 335 -1.49 -15.10 5.79
C ASN A 335 -3.01 -14.96 5.78
N LEU A 336 -3.55 -14.44 6.88
CA LEU A 336 -4.93 -13.93 6.93
C LEU A 336 -4.93 -12.45 6.58
N ARG A 337 -5.76 -12.08 5.64
CA ARG A 337 -5.98 -10.69 5.25
C ARG A 337 -7.45 -10.32 5.49
N VAL A 338 -7.70 -9.17 6.09
CA VAL A 338 -9.03 -8.59 6.18
C VAL A 338 -9.35 -7.91 4.85
N PRO A 339 -10.44 -8.28 4.14
CA PRO A 339 -10.88 -7.57 2.96
C PRO A 339 -11.21 -6.12 3.33
N ASP A 340 -10.83 -5.17 2.49
CA ASP A 340 -11.11 -3.75 2.66
C ASP A 340 -10.59 -3.16 4.00
N ASP A 341 -9.56 -3.82 4.61
CA ASP A 341 -8.93 -3.34 5.84
C ASP A 341 -8.40 -1.93 5.61
N PRO A 342 -8.81 -0.96 6.43
CA PRO A 342 -8.24 0.37 6.44
C PRO A 342 -6.73 0.41 6.78
N GLY A 343 -6.02 -0.72 6.74
CA GLY A 343 -4.57 -0.83 7.01
C GLY A 343 -4.24 -0.81 8.50
N PHE A 344 -5.26 -0.70 9.35
CA PHE A 344 -5.08 -0.52 10.78
C PHE A 344 -5.06 -1.85 11.56
N PHE A 345 -5.94 -2.79 11.22
CA PHE A 345 -6.02 -4.07 11.95
C PHE A 345 -4.79 -4.95 11.75
N LEU A 346 -4.16 -4.87 10.57
CA LEU A 346 -3.03 -5.72 10.22
C LEU A 346 -1.68 -5.00 10.21
N SER A 347 -1.65 -3.65 10.13
CA SER A 347 -0.41 -2.89 10.07
C SER A 347 0.35 -2.82 11.39
N GLN A 348 -0.33 -3.08 12.51
CA GLN A 348 0.25 -2.98 13.85
C GLN A 348 0.84 -4.29 14.40
N ASN A 349 0.99 -5.36 13.61
CA ASN A 349 1.48 -6.68 14.09
C ASN A 349 0.75 -7.21 15.34
N PHE A 350 -0.46 -6.72 15.62
CA PHE A 350 -1.17 -7.01 16.86
C PHE A 350 -1.62 -8.45 16.99
N PHE A 351 -1.83 -9.13 15.86
CA PHE A 351 -2.27 -10.51 15.86
C PHE A 351 -1.52 -11.21 14.72
N GLY A 352 -0.78 -12.24 15.00
CA GLY A 352 0.03 -13.01 14.06
C GLY A 352 -0.76 -13.39 12.81
N THR A 353 -0.79 -12.47 11.84
CA THR A 353 -1.53 -12.65 10.58
C THR A 353 -0.83 -13.61 9.64
N SER A 354 0.44 -13.95 9.93
CA SER A 354 1.26 -14.88 9.18
C SER A 354 1.50 -16.14 10.00
N ALA A 355 1.16 -17.30 9.43
CA ALA A 355 1.44 -18.60 10.00
C ALA A 355 2.47 -19.34 9.12
N PRO A 356 3.67 -19.63 9.62
CA PRO A 356 4.62 -20.45 8.90
C PRO A 356 4.09 -21.88 8.76
N VAL A 357 4.36 -22.49 7.63
CA VAL A 357 3.99 -23.87 7.35
C VAL A 357 5.11 -24.80 7.84
N ASP A 358 4.80 -25.85 8.59
CA ASP A 358 5.78 -26.84 9.00
C ASP A 358 6.11 -27.84 7.86
N ARG A 359 7.08 -28.72 8.10
CA ARG A 359 7.48 -29.73 7.11
C ARG A 359 6.38 -30.74 6.77
N LEU A 360 5.36 -30.87 7.61
CA LEU A 360 4.21 -31.76 7.41
C LEU A 360 3.02 -31.03 6.75
N GLY A 361 3.19 -29.74 6.49
CA GLY A 361 2.17 -28.88 5.89
C GLY A 361 1.21 -28.24 6.89
N ASN A 362 1.42 -28.40 8.20
CA ASN A 362 0.54 -27.79 9.19
C ASN A 362 0.94 -26.33 9.43
N PHE A 363 -0.06 -25.51 9.74
CA PHE A 363 0.10 -24.12 10.14
C PHE A 363 -0.97 -23.72 11.16
N GLU A 364 -0.68 -22.70 11.97
CA GLU A 364 -1.59 -22.24 13.02
C GLU A 364 -1.47 -20.72 13.22
N TRP A 365 -2.61 -20.06 13.30
CA TRP A 365 -2.73 -18.71 13.86
C TRP A 365 -3.31 -18.81 15.27
N LYS A 366 -2.63 -18.23 16.25
CA LYS A 366 -2.97 -18.41 17.67
C LYS A 366 -4.03 -17.43 18.17
N ASP A 367 -4.00 -16.21 17.66
CA ASP A 367 -4.77 -15.10 18.21
C ASP A 367 -5.61 -14.42 17.13
N VAL A 368 -6.49 -15.20 16.49
CA VAL A 368 -7.41 -14.68 15.47
C VAL A 368 -8.62 -14.04 16.16
N ILE A 369 -8.94 -12.82 15.78
CA ILE A 369 -10.15 -12.14 16.25
C ILE A 369 -11.35 -12.51 15.35
N PRO A 370 -12.59 -12.46 15.86
CA PRO A 370 -13.76 -12.63 15.02
C PRO A 370 -13.80 -11.60 13.88
N GLY A 371 -14.04 -12.06 12.65
CA GLY A 371 -14.03 -11.17 11.48
C GLY A 371 -14.11 -11.90 10.15
N ASN A 372 -14.04 -11.11 9.07
CA ASN A 372 -14.00 -11.61 7.70
C ASN A 372 -12.55 -11.67 7.21
N TYR A 373 -12.18 -12.77 6.60
CA TYR A 373 -10.81 -13.03 6.18
C TYR A 373 -10.72 -13.59 4.77
N ILE A 374 -9.60 -13.29 4.12
CA ILE A 374 -9.13 -13.94 2.90
C ILE A 374 -7.79 -14.59 3.22
N VAL A 375 -7.58 -15.79 2.70
CA VAL A 375 -6.28 -16.48 2.81
C VAL A 375 -5.37 -16.04 1.67
N GLN A 376 -4.11 -15.77 2.00
CA GLN A 376 -3.05 -15.50 1.03
C GLN A 376 -1.84 -16.37 1.32
N LEU A 377 -1.28 -16.99 0.26
CA LEU A 377 -0.11 -17.85 0.37
C LEU A 377 1.16 -17.09 -0.05
N PHE A 378 2.23 -17.19 0.75
CA PHE A 378 3.54 -16.62 0.47
C PHE A 378 4.61 -17.71 0.45
N GLY A 379 5.71 -17.46 -0.27
CA GLY A 379 6.89 -18.33 -0.27
C GLY A 379 7.05 -19.21 -1.51
N ALA A 380 6.10 -19.20 -2.46
CA ALA A 380 6.33 -19.86 -3.73
C ALA A 380 7.41 -19.10 -4.53
N ASP A 381 8.37 -19.83 -5.09
CA ASP A 381 9.33 -19.25 -6.03
C ASP A 381 8.56 -18.64 -7.21
N VAL A 382 8.86 -17.37 -7.52
CA VAL A 382 8.25 -16.61 -8.66
C VAL A 382 8.45 -17.34 -9.99
N GLN A 383 9.44 -18.23 -10.08
CA GLN A 383 9.71 -19.05 -11.25
C GLN A 383 8.96 -20.39 -11.27
N SER A 384 8.23 -20.71 -10.21
CA SER A 384 7.47 -21.94 -10.12
C SER A 384 6.08 -21.81 -10.74
N ASN A 385 5.54 -22.92 -11.25
CA ASN A 385 4.17 -22.97 -11.78
C ASN A 385 3.12 -23.28 -10.70
N PHE A 386 3.38 -22.90 -9.45
CA PHE A 386 2.46 -23.13 -8.35
C PHE A 386 1.36 -22.07 -8.29
N TYR A 387 0.14 -22.51 -8.00
CA TYR A 387 -0.99 -21.64 -7.67
C TYR A 387 -1.84 -22.24 -6.55
N LEU A 388 -2.50 -21.39 -5.77
CA LEU A 388 -3.45 -21.82 -4.75
C LEU A 388 -4.74 -22.30 -5.43
N LYS A 389 -4.94 -23.64 -5.43
CA LYS A 389 -6.03 -24.28 -6.17
C LYS A 389 -7.36 -24.23 -5.43
N SER A 390 -7.32 -24.43 -4.09
CA SER A 390 -8.51 -24.34 -3.27
C SER A 390 -8.17 -23.96 -1.82
N VAL A 391 -9.12 -23.32 -1.18
CA VAL A 391 -9.17 -23.07 0.26
C VAL A 391 -10.51 -23.55 0.77
N THR A 392 -10.53 -24.52 1.66
CA THR A 392 -11.78 -25.05 2.23
C THR A 392 -11.82 -24.91 3.73
N LEU A 393 -13.00 -24.62 4.27
CA LEU A 393 -13.29 -24.56 5.69
C LEU A 393 -14.42 -25.54 5.99
N GLY A 394 -14.11 -26.64 6.70
CA GLY A 394 -15.10 -27.69 6.95
C GLY A 394 -15.71 -28.28 5.67
N GLY A 395 -14.89 -28.41 4.62
CA GLY A 395 -15.31 -28.96 3.31
C GLY A 395 -16.06 -27.97 2.40
N ARG A 396 -16.27 -26.71 2.81
CA ARG A 396 -16.86 -25.66 1.97
C ARG A 396 -15.74 -24.83 1.33
N ASP A 397 -15.88 -24.51 0.06
CA ASP A 397 -14.98 -23.58 -0.62
C ASP A 397 -15.13 -22.18 -0.05
N VAL A 398 -14.00 -21.62 0.37
CA VAL A 398 -13.88 -20.28 0.96
C VAL A 398 -12.75 -19.47 0.32
N ALA A 399 -12.34 -19.83 -0.88
CA ALA A 399 -11.24 -19.16 -1.58
C ALA A 399 -11.44 -17.64 -1.73
N THR A 400 -12.70 -17.18 -1.88
CA THR A 400 -13.04 -15.75 -1.98
C THR A 400 -13.23 -15.04 -0.63
N GLY A 401 -13.09 -15.76 0.48
CA GLY A 401 -13.19 -15.24 1.84
C GLY A 401 -14.17 -16.00 2.73
N PHE A 402 -14.02 -15.83 4.03
CA PHE A 402 -14.86 -16.48 5.05
C PHE A 402 -14.99 -15.61 6.30
N THR A 403 -16.05 -15.87 7.07
CA THR A 403 -16.23 -15.30 8.40
C THR A 403 -15.73 -16.30 9.44
N ALA A 404 -14.76 -15.86 10.25
CA ALA A 404 -14.23 -16.63 11.37
C ALA A 404 -14.85 -16.11 12.69
N ASN A 405 -15.58 -16.96 13.40
CA ASN A 405 -16.23 -16.63 14.67
C ASN A 405 -15.79 -17.57 15.82
N GLY A 406 -14.85 -18.46 15.57
CA GLY A 406 -14.34 -19.43 16.53
C GLY A 406 -13.30 -20.37 15.92
N PRO A 407 -12.77 -21.32 16.72
CA PRO A 407 -11.77 -22.26 16.26
C PRO A 407 -12.27 -23.07 15.05
N ALA A 408 -11.41 -23.22 14.06
CA ALA A 408 -11.72 -23.98 12.85
C ALA A 408 -10.45 -24.45 12.17
N THR A 409 -10.60 -25.35 11.20
CA THR A 409 -9.49 -25.90 10.41
C THR A 409 -9.70 -25.61 8.94
N LEU A 410 -8.66 -25.08 8.30
CA LEU A 410 -8.58 -24.77 6.89
C LEU A 410 -7.74 -25.82 6.16
N ASP A 411 -8.23 -26.28 5.03
CA ASP A 411 -7.45 -27.14 4.12
C ASP A 411 -7.12 -26.32 2.86
N LEU A 412 -5.83 -26.21 2.58
CA LEU A 412 -5.27 -25.53 1.43
C LEU A 412 -4.67 -26.54 0.46
N LEU A 413 -5.04 -26.42 -0.81
CA LEU A 413 -4.46 -27.23 -1.87
C LEU A 413 -3.74 -26.31 -2.85
N VAL A 414 -2.46 -26.57 -3.06
CA VAL A 414 -1.63 -25.92 -4.08
C VAL A 414 -1.42 -26.92 -5.21
N SER A 415 -1.54 -26.45 -6.45
CA SER A 415 -1.21 -27.25 -7.62
C SER A 415 0.08 -26.73 -8.26
N SER A 416 0.92 -27.65 -8.71
CA SER A 416 2.13 -27.36 -9.50
C SER A 416 1.86 -27.17 -11.00
N LYS A 417 0.59 -27.26 -11.41
CA LYS A 417 0.15 -27.19 -12.80
C LYS A 417 -0.46 -25.83 -13.17
N GLY A 418 0.04 -24.75 -12.60
CA GLY A 418 -0.37 -23.40 -13.03
C GLY A 418 -0.06 -23.17 -14.51
N GLY A 419 -0.88 -22.36 -15.14
CA GLY A 419 -0.66 -21.96 -16.52
C GLY A 419 0.55 -21.04 -16.65
N THR A 420 1.12 -21.02 -17.85
CA THR A 420 2.16 -20.07 -18.25
C THR A 420 1.64 -19.19 -19.36
N ILE A 421 1.82 -17.88 -19.22
CA ILE A 421 1.53 -16.91 -20.29
C ILE A 421 2.86 -16.26 -20.67
N GLU A 422 3.22 -16.35 -21.93
CA GLU A 422 4.45 -15.75 -22.47
C GLU A 422 4.16 -14.95 -23.73
N GLY A 423 5.01 -14.00 -24.05
CA GLY A 423 4.83 -13.21 -25.27
C GLY A 423 5.76 -12.04 -25.39
N ALA A 424 5.36 -11.13 -26.25
CA ALA A 424 6.05 -9.87 -26.46
C ALA A 424 5.10 -8.69 -26.33
N VAL A 425 5.62 -7.56 -25.87
CA VAL A 425 4.93 -6.27 -25.87
C VAL A 425 5.58 -5.36 -26.89
N VAL A 426 4.74 -4.74 -27.71
CA VAL A 426 5.17 -3.81 -28.76
C VAL A 426 4.54 -2.43 -28.55
N GLU A 427 5.28 -1.39 -28.90
CA GLU A 427 4.84 0.00 -28.90
C GLU A 427 4.77 0.52 -30.33
N LYS A 428 3.71 1.27 -30.66
CA LYS A 428 3.63 1.96 -31.95
C LYS A 428 4.49 3.22 -31.94
N GLU A 429 5.32 3.37 -32.94
CA GLU A 429 6.02 4.62 -33.19
C GLU A 429 5.01 5.71 -33.55
N LYS A 430 5.05 6.83 -32.80
CA LYS A 430 4.28 8.05 -33.11
C LYS A 430 5.04 8.87 -34.16
N ASP A 431 5.25 8.36 -35.36
CA ASP A 431 5.78 9.17 -36.43
C ASP A 431 4.70 9.90 -37.22
N VAL A 432 4.87 11.22 -37.29
CA VAL A 432 3.93 12.20 -37.86
C VAL A 432 4.03 12.28 -39.38
N ASN A 433 4.98 11.61 -40.01
CA ASN A 433 5.15 11.65 -41.47
C ASN A 433 5.74 10.37 -41.99
N ILE A 434 4.98 9.66 -42.73
CA ILE A 434 5.23 8.83 -43.93
C ILE A 434 4.31 7.60 -43.93
N ASP A 435 3.61 7.43 -45.04
CA ASP A 435 2.72 6.33 -45.34
C ASP A 435 3.41 4.94 -45.20
N HIS A 436 2.73 4.04 -44.46
CA HIS A 436 2.83 2.58 -44.58
C HIS A 436 4.17 1.87 -44.28
N VAL A 437 4.63 1.96 -43.03
CA VAL A 437 5.31 0.81 -42.40
C VAL A 437 4.87 0.75 -40.93
N ASP A 438 4.21 -0.35 -40.53
CA ASP A 438 3.97 -0.66 -39.11
C ASP A 438 5.33 -1.00 -38.48
N ASN A 439 6.06 -0.01 -38.00
CA ASN A 439 7.26 -0.22 -37.19
C ASN A 439 6.84 -0.37 -35.72
N ASP A 440 6.42 -1.59 -35.37
CA ASP A 440 6.22 -1.96 -33.97
C ASP A 440 7.60 -2.20 -33.33
N HIS A 441 7.96 -1.40 -32.31
CA HIS A 441 9.20 -1.57 -31.55
C HIS A 441 8.94 -2.37 -30.27
N PRO A 442 9.88 -3.23 -29.84
CA PRO A 442 9.79 -3.88 -28.54
C PRO A 442 9.63 -2.84 -27.42
N ALA A 443 8.72 -3.07 -26.48
CA ALA A 443 8.54 -2.25 -25.30
C ALA A 443 9.27 -2.87 -24.09
N PRO A 444 10.51 -2.47 -23.78
CA PRO A 444 11.24 -2.95 -22.63
C PRO A 444 10.67 -2.34 -21.33
N ASN A 445 10.86 -3.06 -20.21
CA ASN A 445 10.45 -2.63 -18.88
C ASN A 445 8.93 -2.34 -18.73
N ALA A 446 8.09 -2.89 -19.61
CA ALA A 446 6.65 -2.78 -19.45
C ALA A 446 6.15 -3.75 -18.37
N THR A 447 5.25 -3.29 -17.54
CA THR A 447 4.53 -4.14 -16.58
C THR A 447 3.40 -4.86 -17.29
N VAL A 448 3.42 -6.19 -17.27
CA VAL A 448 2.38 -7.03 -17.85
C VAL A 448 1.54 -7.63 -16.73
N VAL A 449 0.23 -7.45 -16.83
CA VAL A 449 -0.71 -7.92 -15.80
C VAL A 449 -1.80 -8.77 -16.43
N ALA A 450 -1.97 -9.98 -15.92
CA ALA A 450 -3.15 -10.79 -16.18
C ALA A 450 -4.19 -10.49 -15.09
N VAL A 451 -5.20 -9.71 -15.45
CA VAL A 451 -6.30 -9.30 -14.56
C VAL A 451 -7.38 -10.38 -14.58
N PRO A 452 -7.73 -10.98 -13.43
CA PRO A 452 -8.75 -12.03 -13.37
C PRO A 452 -10.18 -11.47 -13.54
N GLU A 453 -11.14 -12.38 -13.72
CA GLU A 453 -12.57 -12.06 -13.65
C GLU A 453 -12.91 -11.29 -12.37
N GLU A 454 -13.93 -10.43 -12.42
CA GLU A 454 -14.31 -9.49 -11.35
C GLU A 454 -14.44 -10.16 -9.97
N LYS A 455 -15.03 -11.35 -9.91
CA LYS A 455 -15.22 -12.11 -8.66
C LYS A 455 -13.91 -12.45 -7.92
N TYR A 456 -12.78 -12.49 -8.65
CA TYR A 456 -11.46 -12.82 -8.11
C TYR A 456 -10.55 -11.58 -7.92
N ARG A 457 -10.99 -10.39 -8.34
CA ARG A 457 -10.17 -9.15 -8.24
C ARG A 457 -9.83 -8.73 -6.80
N LYS A 458 -10.57 -9.25 -5.81
CA LYS A 458 -10.23 -9.05 -4.38
C LYS A 458 -9.11 -9.97 -3.90
N LEU A 459 -8.71 -10.96 -4.70
CA LEU A 459 -7.68 -11.95 -4.38
C LEU A 459 -6.37 -11.57 -5.06
N PRO A 460 -5.37 -11.06 -4.31
CA PRO A 460 -4.09 -10.63 -4.90
C PRO A 460 -3.38 -11.75 -5.68
N ASP A 461 -3.48 -12.98 -5.20
CA ASP A 461 -2.80 -14.15 -5.75
C ASP A 461 -3.41 -14.64 -7.09
N HIS A 462 -4.55 -14.06 -7.51
CA HIS A 462 -5.16 -14.35 -8.81
C HIS A 462 -4.67 -13.42 -9.92
N PHE A 463 -3.96 -12.33 -9.57
CA PHE A 463 -3.33 -11.49 -10.58
C PHE A 463 -2.01 -12.12 -11.02
N GLY A 464 -1.88 -12.37 -12.32
CA GLY A 464 -0.58 -12.73 -12.89
C GLY A 464 0.24 -11.47 -13.15
N LEU A 465 1.50 -11.46 -12.72
CA LEU A 465 2.39 -10.32 -12.90
C LEU A 465 3.67 -10.74 -13.62
N GLY A 466 4.09 -9.92 -14.56
CA GLY A 466 5.36 -10.07 -15.28
C GLY A 466 5.88 -8.71 -15.73
N SER A 467 7.14 -8.68 -16.12
CA SER A 467 7.76 -7.52 -16.75
C SER A 467 8.45 -7.94 -18.03
N THR A 468 8.53 -7.04 -18.99
CA THR A 468 9.25 -7.28 -20.24
C THR A 468 10.75 -7.10 -20.08
N ASP A 469 11.51 -7.96 -20.74
CA ASP A 469 12.96 -7.82 -20.88
C ASP A 469 13.33 -6.72 -21.90
N GLN A 470 14.63 -6.55 -22.17
CA GLN A 470 15.16 -5.60 -23.15
C GLN A 470 14.67 -5.84 -24.59
N HIS A 471 14.09 -6.99 -24.87
CA HIS A 471 13.52 -7.35 -26.17
C HIS A 471 11.98 -7.30 -26.16
N GLY A 472 11.39 -6.70 -25.12
CA GLY A 472 9.94 -6.63 -24.96
C GLY A 472 9.28 -7.97 -24.61
N ARG A 473 10.03 -9.02 -24.25
CA ARG A 473 9.50 -10.35 -23.94
C ARG A 473 9.15 -10.49 -22.47
N PHE A 474 8.04 -11.16 -22.20
CA PHE A 474 7.59 -11.43 -20.83
C PHE A 474 7.21 -12.91 -20.64
N THR A 475 7.22 -13.35 -19.39
CA THR A 475 6.69 -14.64 -18.96
C THR A 475 6.01 -14.49 -17.61
N ILE A 476 4.75 -14.90 -17.52
CA ILE A 476 3.98 -15.00 -16.29
C ILE A 476 3.75 -16.49 -16.01
N ARG A 477 4.14 -16.96 -14.83
CA ARG A 477 4.03 -18.37 -14.41
C ARG A 477 3.06 -18.52 -13.23
N GLY A 478 2.60 -19.74 -12.99
CA GLY A 478 1.75 -20.05 -11.86
C GLY A 478 0.36 -19.42 -11.93
N VAL A 479 -0.12 -19.13 -13.14
CA VAL A 479 -1.44 -18.54 -13.33
C VAL A 479 -2.52 -19.58 -13.06
N ALA A 480 -3.44 -19.29 -12.14
CA ALA A 480 -4.58 -20.16 -11.85
C ALA A 480 -5.48 -20.31 -13.09
N PRO A 481 -6.11 -21.49 -13.31
CA PRO A 481 -7.08 -21.65 -14.39
C PRO A 481 -8.24 -20.64 -14.27
N GLY A 482 -8.59 -20.01 -15.40
CA GLY A 482 -9.63 -18.99 -15.44
C GLY A 482 -9.60 -18.13 -16.69
N SER A 483 -10.49 -17.14 -16.73
CA SER A 483 -10.50 -16.12 -17.77
C SER A 483 -9.81 -14.87 -17.26
N TYR A 484 -8.93 -14.33 -18.08
CA TYR A 484 -8.13 -13.15 -17.77
C TYR A 484 -8.19 -12.13 -18.90
N THR A 485 -7.95 -10.88 -18.54
CA THR A 485 -7.66 -9.82 -19.50
C THR A 485 -6.24 -9.36 -19.26
N LEU A 486 -5.39 -9.46 -20.29
CA LEU A 486 -4.00 -9.03 -20.23
C LEU A 486 -3.87 -7.57 -20.64
N PHE A 487 -3.04 -6.87 -19.90
CA PHE A 487 -2.64 -5.50 -20.19
C PHE A 487 -1.12 -5.38 -20.09
N ALA A 488 -0.56 -4.44 -20.82
CA ALA A 488 0.83 -4.05 -20.70
C ALA A 488 0.91 -2.52 -20.56
N TRP A 489 1.55 -2.03 -19.54
CA TRP A 489 1.74 -0.59 -19.28
C TRP A 489 3.19 -0.27 -19.05
N GLN A 490 3.61 0.87 -19.56
CA GLN A 490 4.88 1.47 -19.19
C GLN A 490 4.64 2.42 -18.01
N ASP A 491 5.56 2.38 -17.04
CA ASP A 491 5.59 3.34 -15.95
C ASP A 491 4.34 3.35 -15.04
N LEU A 492 3.70 2.18 -14.87
CA LEU A 492 2.55 2.04 -13.97
C LEU A 492 2.99 1.92 -12.50
N GLU A 493 2.37 2.69 -11.61
CA GLU A 493 2.57 2.53 -10.17
C GLU A 493 2.12 1.14 -9.70
N GLU A 494 2.92 0.51 -8.81
CA GLU A 494 2.58 -0.80 -8.27
C GLU A 494 1.22 -0.78 -7.56
N GLY A 495 0.36 -1.73 -7.93
CA GLY A 495 -0.97 -1.89 -7.35
C GLY A 495 -2.09 -1.11 -8.05
N VAL A 496 -1.79 -0.14 -8.92
CA VAL A 496 -2.81 0.59 -9.71
C VAL A 496 -3.66 -0.37 -10.53
N TYR A 497 -3.07 -1.45 -11.04
CA TYR A 497 -3.79 -2.50 -11.76
C TYR A 497 -4.84 -3.25 -10.91
N ARG A 498 -4.97 -2.94 -9.62
CA ARG A 498 -6.04 -3.46 -8.72
C ARG A 498 -7.13 -2.44 -8.46
N ASP A 499 -6.93 -1.19 -8.87
CA ASP A 499 -7.94 -0.14 -8.70
C ASP A 499 -9.08 -0.35 -9.70
N PRO A 500 -10.35 -0.46 -9.23
CA PRO A 500 -11.48 -0.70 -10.12
C PRO A 500 -11.73 0.41 -11.14
N ASP A 501 -11.52 1.67 -10.76
CA ASP A 501 -11.74 2.82 -11.63
C ASP A 501 -10.68 2.88 -12.72
N PHE A 502 -9.42 2.58 -12.36
CA PHE A 502 -8.35 2.42 -13.34
C PHE A 502 -8.66 1.30 -14.32
N LEU A 503 -8.96 0.09 -13.83
CA LEU A 503 -9.25 -1.06 -14.70
C LEU A 503 -10.41 -0.78 -15.64
N LYS A 504 -11.46 -0.10 -15.16
CA LYS A 504 -12.60 0.30 -15.98
C LYS A 504 -12.19 1.26 -17.11
N SER A 505 -11.26 2.18 -16.84
CA SER A 505 -10.74 3.10 -17.87
C SER A 505 -9.90 2.39 -18.94
N GLN A 506 -9.38 1.20 -18.64
CA GLN A 506 -8.49 0.43 -19.50
C GLN A 506 -9.18 -0.72 -20.25
N GLU A 507 -10.47 -1.00 -20.00
CA GLU A 507 -11.17 -2.18 -20.55
C GLU A 507 -11.02 -2.36 -22.07
N ALA A 508 -11.02 -1.27 -22.82
CA ALA A 508 -10.88 -1.30 -24.28
C ALA A 508 -9.49 -1.74 -24.79
N ASN A 509 -8.47 -1.68 -23.93
CA ASN A 509 -7.07 -1.94 -24.29
C ASN A 509 -6.62 -3.35 -23.93
N GLY A 510 -7.46 -4.15 -23.32
CA GLY A 510 -7.13 -5.46 -22.81
C GLY A 510 -7.23 -6.58 -23.84
N THR A 511 -6.37 -7.58 -23.75
CA THR A 511 -6.41 -8.80 -24.56
C THR A 511 -6.94 -9.96 -23.73
N ALA A 512 -8.07 -10.52 -24.12
CA ALA A 512 -8.67 -11.64 -23.41
C ALA A 512 -7.88 -12.94 -23.62
N VAL A 513 -7.69 -13.71 -22.55
CA VAL A 513 -7.05 -15.02 -22.57
C VAL A 513 -7.74 -15.98 -21.62
N LYS A 514 -7.87 -17.25 -22.02
CA LYS A 514 -8.33 -18.34 -21.17
C LYS A 514 -7.14 -19.22 -20.80
N VAL A 515 -6.92 -19.38 -19.51
CA VAL A 515 -5.87 -20.24 -18.97
C VAL A 515 -6.49 -21.53 -18.46
N GLU A 516 -5.96 -22.65 -18.89
CA GLU A 516 -6.29 -23.99 -18.40
C GLU A 516 -5.14 -24.55 -17.56
N GLU A 517 -5.39 -25.57 -16.75
CA GLU A 517 -4.37 -26.19 -15.91
C GLU A 517 -3.20 -26.70 -16.77
N GLY A 518 -1.97 -26.22 -16.48
CA GLY A 518 -0.76 -26.58 -17.21
C GLY A 518 -0.67 -26.03 -18.65
N SER A 519 -1.59 -25.15 -19.05
CA SER A 519 -1.57 -24.58 -20.39
C SER A 519 -0.42 -23.60 -20.60
N HIS A 520 0.05 -23.53 -21.86
CA HIS A 520 1.00 -22.51 -22.31
C HIS A 520 0.29 -21.60 -23.32
N GLN A 521 0.17 -20.33 -22.98
CA GLN A 521 -0.41 -19.31 -23.86
C GLN A 521 0.70 -18.43 -24.41
N LYS A 522 0.64 -18.14 -25.69
CA LYS A 522 1.59 -17.24 -26.37
C LYS A 522 0.85 -16.11 -27.03
N LEU A 523 1.20 -14.87 -26.68
CA LEU A 523 0.46 -13.68 -27.05
C LEU A 523 1.40 -12.54 -27.43
N GLU A 524 0.93 -11.68 -28.31
CA GLU A 524 1.53 -10.38 -28.55
C GLU A 524 0.60 -9.30 -27.98
N LEU A 525 1.14 -8.41 -27.18
CA LEU A 525 0.40 -7.34 -26.53
C LEU A 525 0.88 -6.00 -27.05
N ARG A 526 -0.03 -5.03 -27.07
CA ARG A 526 0.31 -3.63 -27.33
C ARG A 526 0.44 -2.88 -26.03
N LEU A 527 1.42 -1.98 -25.97
CA LEU A 527 1.58 -1.09 -24.83
C LEU A 527 0.36 -0.16 -24.72
N SER A 528 -0.28 -0.16 -23.55
CA SER A 528 -1.44 0.67 -23.25
C SER A 528 -1.03 1.96 -22.54
N PRO A 529 -1.63 3.12 -22.87
CA PRO A 529 -1.40 4.35 -22.13
C PRO A 529 -2.02 4.24 -20.72
N ALA A 530 -1.22 4.47 -19.68
CA ALA A 530 -1.71 4.41 -18.29
C ALA A 530 -2.46 5.69 -17.83
N GLY A 531 -2.50 6.76 -18.63
CA GLY A 531 -2.97 8.06 -18.16
C GLY A 531 -1.93 8.79 -17.26
N GLU A 532 -1.85 10.11 -17.33
CA GLU A 532 -0.86 10.88 -16.54
C GLU A 532 -1.12 10.80 -15.03
N GLU A 533 -2.38 10.64 -14.62
CA GLU A 533 -2.80 10.55 -13.22
C GLU A 533 -2.44 9.22 -12.52
N TRP A 534 -2.07 8.21 -13.31
CA TRP A 534 -1.80 6.85 -12.82
C TRP A 534 -0.33 6.42 -12.97
N ARG A 535 0.51 7.32 -13.49
CA ARG A 535 1.95 7.09 -13.69
C ARG A 535 2.78 7.34 -12.45
#